data_83a48906ea1797c666a5404860f79024
#
_entry.id   83a48906ea1797c666a5404860f79024
#
_cell.length_a   1.000
_cell.length_b   1.000
_cell.length_c   1.000
_cell.angle_alpha   90.00
_cell.angle_beta   90.00
_cell.angle_gamma   90.00
#
_symmetry.space_group_name_H-M   'P 1'
#
loop_
_entity.id
_entity.type
_entity.pdbx_description
1 polymer ?
#
loop_
_entity_poly.entity_id
_entity_poly.type
_entity_poly.pdbx_seq_one_letter_code
_entity_poly.pdbx_strand_id
1 'polypeptide(L)'
;MRRILSVLLENESGALSRVVGLFSQRAFNIESLTVAPTDDPTLSRMTIEAVGDEQVLEQIEKQLHKLVDVFKVINLSEHEHVEREVLLVKVRATGSSRDELKRLADCGCNNKILHNSINRYKRQIRCFC
;
A
#
# COMPACT_ATOMS: atom_id res chain seq x y z
N MET A 1 13.30 -10.30 0.88
CA MET A 1 12.63 -9.72 2.07
C MET A 1 11.59 -8.70 1.61
N ARG A 2 10.60 -8.38 2.47
CA ARG A 2 9.60 -7.33 2.25
C ARG A 2 9.89 -6.17 3.18
N ARG A 3 9.87 -4.93 2.68
CA ARG A 3 9.94 -3.72 3.50
C ARG A 3 8.83 -2.76 3.16
N ILE A 4 8.33 -2.09 4.20
CA ILE A 4 7.37 -1.01 4.07
C ILE A 4 8.05 0.28 4.48
N LEU A 5 8.17 1.19 3.53
CA LEU A 5 8.79 2.49 3.71
C LEU A 5 7.72 3.57 3.77
N SER A 6 7.71 4.36 4.83
CA SER A 6 6.92 5.58 4.92
C SER A 6 7.81 6.77 4.56
N VAL A 7 7.47 7.44 3.48
CA VAL A 7 8.21 8.57 2.95
C VAL A 7 7.37 9.84 3.11
N LEU A 8 7.90 10.83 3.79
CA LEU A 8 7.31 12.16 3.87
C LEU A 8 7.99 13.02 2.81
N LEU A 9 7.20 13.60 1.91
CA LEU A 9 7.69 14.38 0.77
C LEU A 9 6.87 15.64 0.56
N GLU A 10 7.41 16.60 -0.18
CA GLU A 10 6.69 17.79 -0.61
C GLU A 10 5.47 17.42 -1.43
N ASN A 11 4.35 18.09 -1.16
CA ASN A 11 3.12 17.94 -1.92
C ASN A 11 3.12 18.84 -3.15
N GLU A 12 4.15 18.67 -3.98
CA GLU A 12 4.34 19.45 -5.19
C GLU A 12 4.31 18.59 -6.45
N SER A 13 4.01 19.29 -7.55
CA SER A 13 4.00 18.69 -8.87
C SER A 13 5.38 18.12 -9.22
N GLY A 14 5.44 16.82 -9.53
CA GLY A 14 6.69 16.13 -9.91
C GLY A 14 7.42 15.41 -8.77
N ALA A 15 7.14 15.68 -7.51
CA ALA A 15 7.78 15.00 -6.38
C ALA A 15 7.55 13.47 -6.45
N LEU A 16 6.31 13.04 -6.65
CA LEU A 16 5.98 11.63 -6.88
C LEU A 16 6.72 11.04 -8.08
N SER A 17 6.79 11.78 -9.19
CA SER A 17 7.45 11.31 -10.42
C SER A 17 8.95 11.10 -10.21
N ARG A 18 9.61 11.94 -9.40
CA ARG A 18 11.03 11.79 -9.06
C ARG A 18 11.27 10.53 -8.22
N VAL A 19 10.40 10.25 -7.25
CA VAL A 19 10.49 9.01 -6.46
C VAL A 19 10.28 7.79 -7.34
N VAL A 20 9.20 7.74 -8.14
CA VAL A 20 8.93 6.62 -9.04
C VAL A 20 10.04 6.45 -10.08
N GLY A 21 10.55 7.56 -10.61
CA GLY A 21 11.69 7.56 -11.54
C GLY A 21 12.94 6.93 -10.96
N LEU A 22 13.23 7.17 -9.68
CA LEU A 22 14.35 6.55 -8.98
C LEU A 22 14.22 5.01 -8.96
N PHE A 23 13.03 4.49 -8.66
CA PHE A 23 12.76 3.05 -8.67
C PHE A 23 12.92 2.47 -10.08
N SER A 24 12.35 3.14 -11.08
CA SER A 24 12.41 2.70 -12.48
C SER A 24 13.84 2.67 -13.02
N GLN A 25 14.65 3.70 -12.77
CA GLN A 25 16.04 3.78 -13.24
C GLN A 25 16.93 2.69 -12.67
N ARG A 26 16.58 2.14 -11.51
CA ARG A 26 17.38 1.14 -10.81
C ARG A 26 16.77 -0.26 -10.89
N ALA A 27 15.70 -0.41 -11.68
CA ALA A 27 14.95 -1.65 -11.81
C ALA A 27 14.47 -2.23 -10.46
N PHE A 28 14.14 -1.36 -9.48
CA PHE A 28 13.52 -1.76 -8.23
C PHE A 28 12.03 -1.98 -8.45
N ASN A 29 11.50 -3.09 -7.95
CA ASN A 29 10.09 -3.37 -8.03
C ASN A 29 9.33 -2.72 -6.86
N ILE A 30 8.19 -2.11 -7.17
CA ILE A 30 7.21 -1.61 -6.19
C ILE A 30 6.03 -2.56 -6.21
N GLU A 31 5.76 -3.22 -5.09
CA GLU A 31 4.60 -4.10 -4.94
C GLU A 31 3.32 -3.32 -4.69
N SER A 32 3.40 -2.31 -3.83
CA SER A 32 2.29 -1.38 -3.61
C SER A 32 2.79 0.04 -3.37
N LEU A 33 1.96 1.01 -3.74
CA LEU A 33 2.23 2.43 -3.59
C LEU A 33 0.95 3.15 -3.21
N THR A 34 0.98 3.85 -2.09
CA THR A 34 -0.11 4.71 -1.65
C THR A 34 0.43 6.08 -1.33
N VAL A 35 -0.23 7.12 -1.83
CA VAL A 35 0.13 8.52 -1.56
C VAL A 35 -1.11 9.26 -1.10
N ALA A 36 -0.98 10.02 -0.04
CA ALA A 36 -2.03 10.89 0.47
C ALA A 36 -1.43 12.17 1.06
N PRO A 37 -2.10 13.32 0.97
CA PRO A 37 -1.71 14.51 1.69
C PRO A 37 -1.80 14.26 3.19
N THR A 38 -0.97 14.98 3.95
CA THR A 38 -1.03 14.99 5.42
C THR A 38 -1.94 16.11 5.92
N ASP A 39 -2.03 16.29 7.25
CA ASP A 39 -2.72 17.45 7.84
C ASP A 39 -2.06 18.77 7.43
N ASP A 40 -0.78 18.77 7.12
CA ASP A 40 -0.08 19.86 6.48
C ASP A 40 -0.24 19.73 4.95
N PRO A 41 -0.95 20.68 4.30
CA PRO A 41 -1.22 20.61 2.86
C PRO A 41 0.04 20.72 1.99
N THR A 42 1.16 21.17 2.54
CA THR A 42 2.45 21.24 1.84
C THR A 42 3.17 19.91 1.78
N LEU A 43 2.72 18.92 2.59
CA LEU A 43 3.36 17.63 2.73
C LEU A 43 2.43 16.49 2.33
N SER A 44 3.00 15.49 1.67
CA SER A 44 2.35 14.22 1.38
C SER A 44 3.09 13.06 2.04
N ARG A 45 2.34 12.06 2.45
CA ARG A 45 2.87 10.78 2.91
C ARG A 45 2.70 9.74 1.82
N MET A 46 3.80 9.13 1.47
CA MET A 46 3.86 8.01 0.53
C MET A 46 4.23 6.75 1.32
N THR A 47 3.45 5.70 1.15
CA THR A 47 3.77 4.37 1.68
C THR A 47 4.14 3.48 0.50
N ILE A 48 5.35 2.93 0.55
CA ILE A 48 5.91 2.08 -0.51
C ILE A 48 6.15 0.71 0.09
N GLU A 49 5.64 -0.31 -0.57
CA GLU A 49 6.00 -1.69 -0.31
C GLU A 49 6.96 -2.18 -1.39
N ALA A 50 8.13 -2.62 -0.97
CA ALA A 50 9.16 -3.14 -1.85
C ALA A 50 9.62 -4.53 -1.39
N VAL A 51 9.91 -5.39 -2.36
CA VAL A 51 10.43 -6.74 -2.12
C VAL A 51 11.77 -6.87 -2.83
N GLY A 52 12.77 -7.35 -2.11
CA GLY A 52 14.11 -7.54 -2.64
C GLY A 52 15.07 -8.11 -1.61
N ASP A 53 16.33 -8.19 -1.99
CA ASP A 53 17.41 -8.54 -1.09
C ASP A 53 17.72 -7.40 -0.13
N GLU A 54 18.31 -7.71 1.01
CA GLU A 54 18.66 -6.72 2.05
C GLU A 54 19.45 -5.54 1.48
N GLN A 55 20.47 -5.82 0.68
CA GLN A 55 21.32 -4.79 0.07
C GLN A 55 20.52 -3.87 -0.88
N VAL A 56 19.59 -4.43 -1.63
CA VAL A 56 18.71 -3.68 -2.55
C VAL A 56 17.79 -2.75 -1.76
N LEU A 57 17.19 -3.26 -0.69
CA LEU A 57 16.28 -2.49 0.15
C LEU A 57 16.99 -1.35 0.89
N GLU A 58 18.20 -1.59 1.40
CA GLU A 58 19.04 -0.53 1.96
C GLU A 58 19.43 0.54 0.92
N GLN A 59 19.72 0.11 -0.30
CA GLN A 59 20.03 1.06 -1.38
C GLN A 59 18.82 1.94 -1.72
N ILE A 60 17.62 1.37 -1.78
CA ILE A 60 16.39 2.13 -1.99
C ILE A 60 16.27 3.24 -0.93
N GLU A 61 16.41 2.88 0.33
CA GLU A 61 16.29 3.82 1.44
C GLU A 61 17.33 4.95 1.36
N LYS A 62 18.61 4.58 1.14
CA LYS A 62 19.71 5.54 0.95
C LYS A 62 19.49 6.48 -0.24
N GLN A 63 18.89 6.00 -1.31
CA GLN A 63 18.62 6.82 -2.50
C GLN A 63 17.42 7.73 -2.30
N LEU A 64 16.38 7.29 -1.60
CA LEU A 64 15.23 8.13 -1.25
C LEU A 64 15.65 9.34 -0.42
N HIS A 65 16.57 9.16 0.52
CA HIS A 65 17.14 10.25 1.33
C HIS A 65 17.92 11.30 0.52
N LYS A 66 18.32 11.00 -0.72
CA LYS A 66 19.03 11.95 -1.58
C LYS A 66 18.11 12.84 -2.41
N LEU A 67 16.82 12.53 -2.47
CA LEU A 67 15.87 13.34 -3.19
C LEU A 67 15.55 14.60 -2.41
N VAL A 68 15.60 15.74 -3.09
CA VAL A 68 15.39 17.07 -2.47
C VAL A 68 13.99 17.18 -1.88
N ASP A 69 13.02 16.59 -2.56
CA ASP A 69 11.60 16.62 -2.13
C ASP A 69 11.29 15.70 -0.95
N VAL A 70 12.22 14.86 -0.52
CA VAL A 70 12.02 13.89 0.56
C VAL A 70 12.52 14.44 1.88
N PHE A 71 11.61 14.69 2.81
CA PHE A 71 11.93 15.17 4.15
C PHE A 71 12.35 14.06 5.10
N LYS A 72 11.66 12.91 5.00
CA LYS A 72 11.88 11.80 5.92
C LYS A 72 11.53 10.47 5.29
N VAL A 73 12.35 9.46 5.53
CA VAL A 73 12.08 8.06 5.22
C VAL A 73 12.09 7.28 6.53
N ILE A 74 11.09 6.45 6.74
CA ILE A 74 10.97 5.57 7.92
C ILE A 74 10.73 4.16 7.42
N ASN A 75 11.57 3.23 7.85
CA ASN A 75 11.35 1.81 7.64
C ASN A 75 10.36 1.30 8.69
N LEU A 76 9.10 1.13 8.30
CA LEU A 76 8.05 0.67 9.21
C LEU A 76 8.25 -0.80 9.63
N SER A 77 8.92 -1.61 8.80
CA SER A 77 9.14 -3.02 9.10
C SER A 77 10.02 -3.26 10.34
N GLU A 78 10.76 -2.25 10.79
CA GLU A 78 11.59 -2.29 12.00
C GLU A 78 10.84 -1.85 13.27
N HIS A 79 9.61 -1.39 13.12
CA HIS A 79 8.78 -0.87 14.20
C HIS A 79 7.47 -1.62 14.31
N GLU A 80 6.90 -1.66 15.49
CA GLU A 80 5.53 -2.12 15.65
C GLU A 80 4.58 -1.17 14.92
N HIS A 81 3.80 -1.71 14.00
CA HIS A 81 2.86 -0.94 13.19
C HIS A 81 1.62 -1.76 12.84
N VAL A 82 0.57 -1.08 12.44
CA VAL A 82 -0.67 -1.70 11.99
C VAL A 82 -0.75 -1.57 10.48
N GLU A 83 -0.80 -2.71 9.79
CA GLU A 83 -1.04 -2.75 8.35
C GLU A 83 -2.53 -2.97 8.06
N ARG A 84 -3.06 -2.19 7.12
CA ARG A 84 -4.42 -2.36 6.63
C ARG A 84 -4.45 -2.16 5.13
N GLU A 85 -5.17 -3.04 4.45
CA GLU A 85 -5.35 -3.00 3.01
C GLU A 85 -6.83 -2.84 2.67
N VAL A 86 -7.10 -2.17 1.56
CA VAL A 86 -8.44 -2.09 0.99
C VAL A 86 -8.54 -3.08 -0.15
N LEU A 87 -9.41 -4.06 -0.01
CA LEU A 87 -9.65 -5.08 -1.02
C LEU A 87 -11.08 -4.95 -1.55
N LEU A 88 -11.21 -4.73 -2.83
CA LEU A 88 -12.50 -4.78 -3.54
C LEU A 88 -12.67 -6.14 -4.20
N VAL A 89 -13.60 -6.93 -3.68
CA VAL A 89 -13.88 -8.27 -4.21
C VAL A 89 -15.31 -8.35 -4.72
N LYS A 90 -15.44 -8.85 -5.93
CA LYS A 90 -16.73 -9.18 -6.53
C LYS A 90 -16.93 -10.69 -6.51
N VAL A 91 -17.86 -11.14 -5.71
CA VAL A 91 -18.15 -12.57 -5.53
C VAL A 91 -19.56 -12.87 -6.02
N ARG A 92 -19.71 -13.95 -6.79
CA ARG A 92 -21.02 -14.47 -7.16
C ARG A 92 -21.50 -15.39 -6.03
N ALA A 93 -22.52 -14.95 -5.31
CA ALA A 93 -23.13 -15.73 -4.24
C ALA A 93 -24.65 -15.70 -4.37
N THR A 94 -25.27 -16.87 -4.20
CA THR A 94 -26.72 -17.05 -4.23
C THR A 94 -27.15 -17.83 -3.00
N GLY A 95 -28.34 -17.52 -2.45
CA GLY A 95 -28.90 -18.24 -1.32
C GLY A 95 -28.05 -18.15 -0.05
N SER A 96 -27.84 -19.28 0.63
CA SER A 96 -27.11 -19.38 1.89
C SER A 96 -25.64 -18.91 1.83
N SER A 97 -24.99 -19.05 0.68
CA SER A 97 -23.62 -18.57 0.48
C SER A 97 -23.50 -17.04 0.59
N ARG A 98 -24.58 -16.30 0.31
CA ARG A 98 -24.60 -14.84 0.45
C ARG A 98 -24.58 -14.42 1.92
N ASP A 99 -25.27 -15.13 2.78
CA ASP A 99 -25.33 -14.81 4.20
C ASP A 99 -24.03 -15.18 4.91
N GLU A 100 -23.37 -16.24 4.45
CA GLU A 100 -22.03 -16.62 4.91
C GLU A 100 -20.97 -15.59 4.53
N LEU A 101 -21.00 -15.09 3.30
CA LEU A 101 -20.12 -14.02 2.86
C LEU A 101 -20.33 -12.71 3.64
N LYS A 102 -21.55 -12.37 3.98
CA LYS A 102 -21.83 -11.22 4.85
C LYS A 102 -21.21 -11.38 6.23
N ARG A 103 -21.37 -12.57 6.86
CA ARG A 103 -20.76 -12.86 8.16
C ARG A 103 -19.24 -12.77 8.11
N LEU A 104 -18.62 -13.30 7.05
CA LEU A 104 -17.16 -13.21 6.87
C LEU A 104 -16.69 -11.77 6.70
N ALA A 105 -17.43 -10.96 5.95
CA ALA A 105 -17.13 -9.54 5.78
C ALA A 105 -17.29 -8.75 7.10
N ASP A 106 -18.29 -9.09 7.91
CA ASP A 106 -18.55 -8.43 9.19
C ASP A 106 -17.56 -8.88 10.29
N CYS A 107 -17.06 -10.11 10.22
CA CYS A 107 -16.16 -10.69 11.23
C CYS A 107 -14.70 -10.27 11.06
N GLY A 108 -14.26 -9.93 9.85
CA GLY A 108 -12.87 -9.65 9.53
C GLY A 108 -12.51 -8.18 9.33
N CYS A 109 -13.46 -7.30 9.19
CA CYS A 109 -13.18 -5.92 8.80
C CYS A 109 -14.09 -4.92 9.52
N ASN A 110 -13.52 -4.12 10.36
CA ASN A 110 -14.22 -3.00 11.02
C ASN A 110 -14.54 -1.84 10.06
N ASN A 111 -14.55 -2.07 8.75
CA ASN A 111 -14.97 -1.07 7.77
C ASN A 111 -15.78 -1.69 6.63
N LYS A 112 -16.99 -1.24 6.57
CA LYS A 112 -18.02 -1.57 5.57
C LYS A 112 -17.61 -1.13 4.18
N ILE A 113 -17.85 -1.97 3.19
CA ILE A 113 -18.48 -1.55 1.94
C ILE A 113 -19.08 -2.76 1.25
N LEU A 114 -20.34 -2.67 0.94
CA LEU A 114 -21.02 -3.59 0.05
C LEU A 114 -21.66 -2.82 -1.08
N HIS A 115 -21.31 -3.13 -2.30
CA HIS A 115 -22.17 -2.83 -3.43
C HIS A 115 -22.24 -4.00 -4.41
N ASN A 116 -23.48 -4.32 -4.79
CA ASN A 116 -23.83 -5.38 -5.72
C ASN A 116 -23.45 -5.03 -7.16
N SER A 117 -22.68 -5.85 -7.80
CA SER A 117 -22.74 -6.05 -9.26
C SER A 117 -22.07 -7.36 -9.66
N ILE A 118 -22.70 -8.05 -10.56
CA ILE A 118 -22.39 -9.42 -10.99
C ILE A 118 -21.34 -9.39 -12.10
N ASN A 119 -20.16 -10.04 -11.93
CA ASN A 119 -19.51 -10.88 -12.93
C ASN A 119 -18.13 -11.42 -12.49
N ARG A 120 -17.84 -12.61 -13.01
CA ARG A 120 -16.75 -13.55 -12.75
C ARG A 120 -15.35 -12.94 -12.57
N TYR A 121 -14.69 -13.25 -11.44
CA TYR A 121 -13.27 -13.60 -11.37
C TYR A 121 -12.98 -14.30 -10.04
N LYS A 122 -12.30 -15.47 -10.09
CA LYS A 122 -11.77 -16.15 -8.90
C LYS A 122 -10.44 -15.51 -8.53
N ARG A 123 -10.31 -14.92 -7.34
CA ARG A 123 -9.05 -14.78 -6.62
C ARG A 123 -9.26 -15.04 -5.13
N GLN A 124 -8.28 -15.69 -4.55
CA GLN A 124 -8.25 -16.14 -3.16
C GLN A 124 -8.26 -14.94 -2.22
N ILE A 125 -9.20 -14.93 -1.28
CA ILE A 125 -9.28 -13.96 -0.19
C ILE A 125 -8.31 -14.43 0.89
N ARG A 126 -7.32 -13.63 1.23
CA ARG A 126 -6.59 -13.76 2.49
C ARG A 126 -7.06 -12.64 3.42
N CYS A 127 -7.83 -13.02 4.43
CA CYS A 127 -8.02 -12.17 5.60
C CYS A 127 -6.84 -12.41 6.54
N PHE A 128 -6.08 -11.39 6.85
CA PHE A 128 -5.16 -11.39 7.98
C PHE A 128 -5.82 -10.61 9.12
N CYS A 129 -6.05 -11.31 10.22
CA CYS A 129 -6.34 -10.69 11.51
C CYS A 129 -5.04 -10.28 12.17
#